data_cb31e9449463d22b24902412cceec6c3
#
_entry.id   cb31e9449463d22b24902412cceec6c3
#
_cell.length_a   1.000
_cell.length_b   1.000
_cell.length_c   1.000
_cell.angle_alpha   90.00
_cell.angle_beta   90.00
_cell.angle_gamma   90.00
#
_symmetry.space_group_name_H-M   'P 1'
#
loop_
_entity.id
_entity.type
_entity.pdbx_description
1 polymer ?
#
loop_
_entity_poly.entity_id
_entity_poly.type
_entity_poly.pdbx_seq_one_letter_code
_entity_poly.pdbx_strand_id
1 'polypeptide(L)'
;MRRITELREEFQSIFSGRGARVFDSFLPLLLFFVLFALVGLDVALWAALGSAFILAALRILQRESLVYALGGLGGVLLAAVFVHLSGSGAGFFIPGLISGAATIILCVISVAINRPLVALTSYVARRWPMNWYWHPRVLPAYNEVTIGWGVVFALRLSLEFWLYQQGAVGTLGALRLFLGWPFTIILLILSYLYGLWRLRKLKGPSVEEFNSGVEAPWLGQRRGF
;
A
#
# COMPACT_ATOMS: atom_id res chain seq x y z
N MET A 1 -22.11 20.38 -24.24
CA MET A 1 -21.12 21.26 -23.59
C MET A 1 -21.11 21.14 -22.04
N ARG A 2 -22.22 21.07 -21.33
CA ARG A 2 -22.28 20.92 -19.86
C ARG A 2 -21.49 19.72 -19.28
N ARG A 3 -21.58 18.54 -19.90
CA ARG A 3 -20.87 17.33 -19.43
C ARG A 3 -19.33 17.41 -19.51
N ILE A 4 -18.80 18.17 -20.46
CA ILE A 4 -17.33 18.34 -20.59
C ILE A 4 -16.81 19.30 -19.52
N THR A 5 -17.62 20.30 -19.13
CA THR A 5 -17.27 21.23 -18.04
C THR A 5 -17.32 20.54 -16.68
N GLU A 6 -18.33 19.70 -16.45
CA GLU A 6 -18.47 18.89 -15.21
C GLU A 6 -17.30 17.89 -15.07
N LEU A 7 -16.94 17.19 -16.16
CA LEU A 7 -15.76 16.31 -16.16
C LEU A 7 -14.44 17.07 -15.94
N ARG A 8 -14.33 18.29 -16.45
CA ARG A 8 -13.15 19.12 -16.26
C ARG A 8 -13.06 19.66 -14.82
N GLU A 9 -14.17 19.98 -14.20
CA GLU A 9 -14.25 20.38 -12.78
C GLU A 9 -14.01 19.21 -11.84
N GLU A 10 -14.52 18.00 -12.15
CA GLU A 10 -14.19 16.77 -11.42
C GLU A 10 -12.70 16.41 -11.58
N PHE A 11 -12.14 16.46 -12.78
CA PHE A 11 -10.70 16.28 -13.00
C PHE A 11 -9.87 17.33 -12.26
N GLN A 12 -10.24 18.60 -12.30
CA GLN A 12 -9.55 19.64 -11.52
C GLN A 12 -9.69 19.43 -10.01
N SER A 13 -10.82 18.98 -9.50
CA SER A 13 -10.98 18.69 -8.08
C SER A 13 -10.16 17.48 -7.61
N ILE A 14 -9.98 16.47 -8.47
CA ILE A 14 -9.12 15.31 -8.21
C ILE A 14 -7.64 15.73 -8.23
N PHE A 15 -7.22 16.59 -9.17
CA PHE A 15 -5.84 17.05 -9.28
C PHE A 15 -5.47 18.20 -8.33
N SER A 16 -6.42 19.03 -7.91
CA SER A 16 -6.17 20.16 -7.01
C SER A 16 -6.26 19.86 -5.52
N GLY A 17 -6.73 18.64 -5.14
CA GLY A 17 -6.93 18.25 -3.75
C GLY A 17 -5.99 17.13 -3.29
N ARG A 18 -6.56 15.94 -3.07
CA ARG A 18 -5.84 14.76 -2.54
C ARG A 18 -4.91 14.09 -3.56
N GLY A 19 -5.19 14.20 -4.86
CA GLY A 19 -4.39 13.59 -5.91
C GLY A 19 -3.00 14.24 -6.05
N ALA A 20 -2.93 15.57 -6.01
CA ALA A 20 -1.66 16.30 -6.07
C ALA A 20 -0.72 15.89 -4.91
N ARG A 21 -1.26 15.69 -3.71
CA ARG A 21 -0.48 15.28 -2.52
C ARG A 21 0.16 13.90 -2.63
N VAL A 22 -0.48 12.99 -3.36
CA VAL A 22 0.09 11.66 -3.63
C VAL A 22 1.27 11.80 -4.59
N PHE A 23 1.12 12.62 -5.65
CA PHE A 23 2.22 12.90 -6.60
C PHE A 23 3.41 13.60 -5.93
N ASP A 24 3.16 14.56 -5.05
CA ASP A 24 4.23 15.24 -4.29
C ASP A 24 5.08 14.28 -3.47
N SER A 25 4.48 13.19 -2.96
CA SER A 25 5.21 12.18 -2.19
C SER A 25 6.18 11.34 -3.03
N PHE A 26 5.97 11.27 -4.35
CA PHE A 26 6.87 10.59 -5.26
C PHE A 26 7.99 11.48 -5.81
N LEU A 27 7.88 12.80 -5.63
CA LEU A 27 8.85 13.76 -6.19
C LEU A 27 10.29 13.48 -5.72
N PRO A 28 10.60 13.26 -4.43
CA PRO A 28 11.95 12.92 -4.00
C PRO A 28 12.47 11.63 -4.63
N LEU A 29 11.61 10.64 -4.81
CA LEU A 29 11.95 9.37 -5.44
C LEU A 29 12.26 9.54 -6.93
N LEU A 30 11.42 10.27 -7.65
CA LEU A 30 11.62 10.56 -9.08
C LEU A 30 12.89 11.38 -9.31
N LEU A 31 13.12 12.41 -8.49
CA LEU A 31 14.36 13.20 -8.53
C LEU A 31 15.59 12.34 -8.29
N PHE A 32 15.53 11.44 -7.29
CA PHE A 32 16.61 10.50 -7.04
C PHE A 32 16.93 9.67 -8.27
N PHE A 33 15.94 9.03 -8.91
CA PHE A 33 16.18 8.18 -10.07
C PHE A 33 16.71 8.94 -11.30
N VAL A 34 16.11 10.07 -11.60
CA VAL A 34 16.52 10.88 -12.76
C VAL A 34 17.96 11.37 -12.57
N LEU A 35 18.27 11.92 -11.40
CA LEU A 35 19.60 12.44 -11.13
C LEU A 35 20.64 11.34 -10.93
N PHE A 36 20.25 10.19 -10.36
CA PHE A 36 21.13 9.01 -10.27
C PHE A 36 21.55 8.53 -11.66
N ALA A 37 20.64 8.51 -12.61
CA ALA A 37 20.92 8.11 -13.99
C ALA A 37 21.78 9.12 -14.77
N LEU A 38 21.64 10.42 -14.47
CA LEU A 38 22.27 11.51 -15.23
C LEU A 38 23.59 11.98 -14.63
N VAL A 39 23.69 12.08 -13.32
CA VAL A 39 24.76 12.80 -12.61
C VAL A 39 25.47 11.95 -11.55
N GLY A 40 24.84 10.84 -11.11
CA GLY A 40 25.40 9.92 -10.14
C GLY A 40 24.79 10.01 -8.75
N LEU A 41 25.34 9.18 -7.83
CA LEU A 41 24.73 8.89 -6.54
C LEU A 41 24.65 10.09 -5.59
N ASP A 42 25.76 10.82 -5.44
CA ASP A 42 25.84 11.89 -4.44
C ASP A 42 24.88 13.04 -4.73
N VAL A 43 24.83 13.49 -5.99
CA VAL A 43 23.92 14.57 -6.41
C VAL A 43 22.45 14.12 -6.29
N ALA A 44 22.16 12.88 -6.69
CA ALA A 44 20.81 12.31 -6.57
C ALA A 44 20.34 12.25 -5.12
N LEU A 45 21.22 11.84 -4.20
CA LEU A 45 20.93 11.73 -2.78
C LEU A 45 20.63 13.09 -2.14
N TRP A 46 21.50 14.07 -2.39
CA TRP A 46 21.31 15.42 -1.86
C TRP A 46 20.08 16.12 -2.44
N ALA A 47 19.76 15.91 -3.71
CA ALA A 47 18.56 16.43 -4.33
C ALA A 47 17.28 15.79 -3.77
N ALA A 48 17.29 14.47 -3.54
CA ALA A 48 16.17 13.78 -2.90
C ALA A 48 15.94 14.27 -1.47
N LEU A 49 17.00 14.42 -0.67
CA LEU A 49 16.94 14.95 0.69
C LEU A 49 16.45 16.40 0.70
N GLY A 50 17.00 17.26 -0.16
CA GLY A 50 16.60 18.67 -0.26
C GLY A 50 15.13 18.81 -0.65
N SER A 51 14.67 18.04 -1.65
CA SER A 51 13.26 18.06 -2.07
C SER A 51 12.33 17.52 -0.97
N ALA A 52 12.71 16.47 -0.26
CA ALA A 52 11.92 15.94 0.86
C ALA A 52 11.83 16.96 2.00
N PHE A 53 12.92 17.67 2.31
CA PHE A 53 12.95 18.73 3.31
C PHE A 53 12.04 19.91 2.91
N ILE A 54 12.12 20.37 1.66
CA ILE A 54 11.28 21.46 1.14
C ILE A 54 9.80 21.05 1.22
N LEU A 55 9.46 19.84 0.78
CA LEU A 55 8.09 19.33 0.86
C LEU A 55 7.60 19.22 2.31
N ALA A 56 8.43 18.75 3.23
CA ALA A 56 8.08 18.69 4.65
C ALA A 56 7.81 20.08 5.22
N ALA A 57 8.68 21.05 4.92
CA ALA A 57 8.52 22.45 5.34
C ALA A 57 7.23 23.06 4.77
N LEU A 58 6.96 22.89 3.47
CA LEU A 58 5.72 23.37 2.83
C LEU A 58 4.47 22.76 3.48
N ARG A 59 4.47 21.46 3.80
CA ARG A 59 3.36 20.79 4.46
C ARG A 59 3.10 21.31 5.88
N ILE A 60 4.18 21.57 6.63
CA ILE A 60 4.08 22.19 7.96
C ILE A 60 3.49 23.60 7.86
N LEU A 61 3.95 24.41 6.90
CA LEU A 61 3.42 25.77 6.65
C LEU A 61 1.93 25.73 6.24
N GLN A 62 1.50 24.68 5.50
CA GLN A 62 0.12 24.44 5.11
C GLN A 62 -0.75 23.87 6.25
N ARG A 63 -0.20 23.73 7.46
CA ARG A 63 -0.85 23.15 8.63
C ARG A 63 -1.34 21.71 8.43
N GLU A 64 -0.66 20.94 7.60
CA GLU A 64 -0.90 19.51 7.48
C GLU A 64 -0.41 18.76 8.74
N SER A 65 -0.85 17.51 8.90
CA SER A 65 -0.46 16.68 10.03
C SER A 65 1.07 16.49 10.07
N LEU A 66 1.69 16.80 11.21
CA LEU A 66 3.13 16.65 11.44
C LEU A 66 3.61 15.22 11.16
N VAL A 67 2.80 14.21 11.49
CA VAL A 67 3.11 12.81 11.24
C VAL A 67 3.25 12.55 9.74
N TYR A 68 2.40 13.18 8.91
CA TYR A 68 2.45 13.03 7.46
C TYR A 68 3.64 13.77 6.83
N ALA A 69 3.93 14.98 7.32
CA ALA A 69 5.06 15.78 6.84
C ALA A 69 6.41 15.14 7.20
N LEU A 70 6.57 14.74 8.47
CA LEU A 70 7.79 14.13 8.97
C LEU A 70 7.97 12.68 8.51
N GLY A 71 6.87 11.93 8.27
CA GLY A 71 6.92 10.56 7.78
C GLY A 71 7.59 10.45 6.40
N GLY A 72 7.28 11.35 5.48
CA GLY A 72 7.92 11.42 4.18
C GLY A 72 9.42 11.75 4.26
N LEU A 73 9.77 12.78 5.03
CA LEU A 73 11.17 13.15 5.27
C LEU A 73 11.93 12.03 5.97
N GLY A 74 11.35 11.43 7.00
CA GLY A 74 11.95 10.31 7.73
C GLY A 74 12.23 9.11 6.84
N GLY A 75 11.33 8.80 5.91
CA GLY A 75 11.55 7.73 4.93
C GLY A 75 12.75 7.99 4.02
N VAL A 76 12.91 9.23 3.53
CA VAL A 76 14.05 9.60 2.67
C VAL A 76 15.35 9.63 3.47
N LEU A 77 15.33 10.15 4.71
CA LEU A 77 16.49 10.14 5.61
C LEU A 77 16.94 8.70 5.91
N LEU A 78 16.00 7.81 6.21
CA LEU A 78 16.31 6.41 6.44
C LEU A 78 16.93 5.76 5.21
N ALA A 79 16.38 6.02 4.02
CA ALA A 79 16.95 5.55 2.76
C ALA A 79 18.36 6.09 2.54
N ALA A 80 18.62 7.37 2.84
CA ALA A 80 19.93 8.00 2.74
C ALA A 80 20.96 7.34 3.65
N VAL A 81 20.59 7.02 4.89
CA VAL A 81 21.45 6.28 5.82
C VAL A 81 21.84 4.91 5.24
N PHE A 82 20.88 4.17 4.68
CA PHE A 82 21.17 2.87 4.07
C PHE A 82 22.01 2.98 2.80
N VAL A 83 21.85 4.03 2.00
CA VAL A 83 22.75 4.30 0.86
C VAL A 83 24.18 4.52 1.35
N HIS A 84 24.35 5.32 2.39
CA HIS A 84 25.67 5.60 2.95
C HIS A 84 26.31 4.34 3.56
N LEU A 85 25.54 3.55 4.32
CA LEU A 85 26.03 2.31 4.93
C LEU A 85 26.37 1.22 3.92
N SER A 86 25.61 1.11 2.82
CA SER A 86 25.82 0.10 1.80
C SER A 86 26.88 0.50 0.75
N GLY A 87 27.26 1.78 0.69
CA GLY A 87 28.12 2.32 -0.35
C GLY A 87 27.53 2.23 -1.76
N SER A 88 26.24 2.00 -1.91
CA SER A 88 25.56 1.75 -3.18
C SER A 88 24.21 2.44 -3.27
N GLY A 89 23.84 2.94 -4.47
CA GLY A 89 22.51 3.48 -4.73
C GLY A 89 21.38 2.48 -4.50
N ALA A 90 21.66 1.18 -4.57
CA ALA A 90 20.72 0.12 -4.25
C ALA A 90 20.31 0.15 -2.75
N GLY A 91 21.13 0.69 -1.87
CA GLY A 91 20.81 0.89 -0.45
C GLY A 91 19.52 1.69 -0.21
N PHE A 92 19.16 2.57 -1.15
CA PHE A 92 17.89 3.32 -1.10
C PHE A 92 16.66 2.41 -0.99
N PHE A 93 16.75 1.18 -1.45
CA PHE A 93 15.64 0.22 -1.45
C PHE A 93 15.55 -0.64 -0.19
N ILE A 94 16.59 -0.67 0.65
CA ILE A 94 16.65 -1.53 1.85
C ILE A 94 15.44 -1.32 2.79
N PRO A 95 15.05 -0.08 3.15
CA PRO A 95 13.87 0.11 4.00
C PRO A 95 12.60 -0.52 3.44
N GLY A 96 12.44 -0.45 2.10
CA GLY A 96 11.31 -1.08 1.41
C GLY A 96 11.37 -2.61 1.43
N LEU A 97 12.55 -3.20 1.29
CA LEU A 97 12.74 -4.65 1.40
C LEU A 97 12.42 -5.13 2.81
N ILE A 98 12.87 -4.40 3.84
CA ILE A 98 12.56 -4.71 5.24
C ILE A 98 11.05 -4.62 5.50
N SER A 99 10.39 -3.54 5.04
CA SER A 99 8.95 -3.38 5.21
C SER A 99 8.14 -4.45 4.45
N GLY A 100 8.61 -4.85 3.27
CA GLY A 100 8.04 -5.96 2.50
C GLY A 100 8.13 -7.28 3.26
N ALA A 101 9.30 -7.60 3.80
CA ALA A 101 9.51 -8.79 4.63
C ALA A 101 8.62 -8.77 5.88
N ALA A 102 8.55 -7.63 6.58
CA ALA A 102 7.69 -7.46 7.74
C ALA A 102 6.21 -7.68 7.38
N THR A 103 5.75 -7.18 6.24
CA THR A 103 4.37 -7.38 5.77
C THR A 103 4.06 -8.87 5.51
N ILE A 104 4.99 -9.62 4.91
CA ILE A 104 4.84 -11.06 4.70
C ILE A 104 4.75 -11.79 6.04
N ILE A 105 5.64 -11.47 6.97
CA ILE A 105 5.64 -12.05 8.32
C ILE A 105 4.30 -11.77 9.01
N LEU A 106 3.79 -10.53 8.93
CA LEU A 106 2.48 -10.17 9.48
C LEU A 106 1.33 -10.95 8.82
N CYS A 107 1.37 -11.17 7.50
CA CYS A 107 0.39 -12.02 6.83
C CYS A 107 0.42 -13.45 7.40
N VAL A 108 1.61 -14.05 7.51
CA VAL A 108 1.78 -15.42 8.03
C VAL A 108 1.29 -15.53 9.47
N ILE A 109 1.76 -14.63 10.35
CA ILE A 109 1.35 -14.64 11.77
C ILE A 109 -0.15 -14.43 11.88
N SER A 110 -0.73 -13.47 11.16
CA SER A 110 -2.15 -13.14 11.25
C SER A 110 -3.05 -14.30 10.84
N VAL A 111 -2.65 -15.08 9.85
CA VAL A 111 -3.36 -16.30 9.44
C VAL A 111 -3.18 -17.39 10.49
N ALA A 112 -1.97 -17.60 11.01
CA ALA A 112 -1.67 -18.64 12.01
C ALA A 112 -2.48 -18.45 13.30
N ILE A 113 -2.72 -17.22 13.72
CA ILE A 113 -3.53 -16.90 14.90
C ILE A 113 -5.03 -16.74 14.59
N ASN A 114 -5.48 -17.07 13.38
CA ASN A 114 -6.86 -16.88 12.90
C ASN A 114 -7.38 -15.44 13.06
N ARG A 115 -6.50 -14.45 12.83
CA ARG A 115 -6.80 -13.02 12.83
C ARG A 115 -6.25 -12.38 11.55
N PRO A 116 -6.76 -12.78 10.36
CA PRO A 116 -6.16 -12.42 9.07
C PRO A 116 -6.05 -10.91 8.88
N LEU A 117 -4.91 -10.47 8.37
CA LEU A 117 -4.58 -9.06 8.20
C LEU A 117 -5.63 -8.31 7.34
N VAL A 118 -6.16 -8.98 6.31
CA VAL A 118 -7.20 -8.40 5.43
C VAL A 118 -8.51 -8.17 6.19
N ALA A 119 -8.87 -8.99 7.17
CA ALA A 119 -10.03 -8.72 8.02
C ALA A 119 -9.81 -7.49 8.91
N LEU A 120 -8.61 -7.30 9.44
CA LEU A 120 -8.26 -6.12 10.24
C LEU A 120 -8.29 -4.85 9.39
N THR A 121 -7.75 -4.88 8.17
CA THR A 121 -7.81 -3.73 7.25
C THR A 121 -9.25 -3.42 6.82
N SER A 122 -10.06 -4.45 6.55
CA SER A 122 -11.48 -4.28 6.25
C SER A 122 -12.25 -3.70 7.46
N TYR A 123 -11.94 -4.16 8.68
CA TYR A 123 -12.52 -3.59 9.90
C TYR A 123 -12.23 -2.09 10.03
N VAL A 124 -10.98 -1.67 9.82
CA VAL A 124 -10.62 -0.23 9.90
C VAL A 124 -11.37 0.59 8.87
N ALA A 125 -11.54 0.06 7.65
CA ALA A 125 -12.20 0.76 6.55
C ALA A 125 -13.73 0.81 6.70
N ARG A 126 -14.35 -0.27 7.16
CA ARG A 126 -15.81 -0.46 7.14
C ARG A 126 -16.48 -0.35 8.50
N ARG A 127 -15.72 -0.50 9.59
CA ARG A 127 -16.22 -0.47 10.97
C ARG A 127 -17.32 -1.50 11.25
N TRP A 128 -17.31 -2.63 10.54
CA TRP A 128 -18.22 -3.74 10.79
C TRP A 128 -17.89 -4.44 12.12
N PRO A 129 -18.82 -5.17 12.76
CA PRO A 129 -18.57 -5.83 14.04
C PRO A 129 -17.37 -6.80 13.94
N MET A 130 -16.41 -6.65 14.85
CA MET A 130 -15.19 -7.47 14.84
C MET A 130 -15.51 -8.96 14.91
N ASN A 131 -16.52 -9.34 15.72
CA ASN A 131 -16.93 -10.74 15.89
C ASN A 131 -17.51 -11.36 14.62
N TRP A 132 -18.06 -10.56 13.70
CA TRP A 132 -18.52 -11.04 12.41
C TRP A 132 -17.37 -11.60 11.56
N TYR A 133 -16.22 -10.93 11.56
CA TYR A 133 -15.03 -11.41 10.81
C TYR A 133 -14.52 -12.75 11.32
N TRP A 134 -14.76 -13.07 12.60
CA TRP A 134 -14.32 -14.32 13.24
C TRP A 134 -15.35 -15.44 13.12
N HIS A 135 -16.49 -15.18 12.50
CA HIS A 135 -17.49 -16.21 12.30
C HIS A 135 -16.94 -17.36 11.44
N PRO A 136 -17.18 -18.66 11.81
CA PRO A 136 -16.58 -19.81 11.11
C PRO A 136 -16.84 -19.89 9.61
N ARG A 137 -17.94 -19.30 9.13
CA ARG A 137 -18.28 -19.22 7.70
C ARG A 137 -17.88 -17.90 7.03
N VAL A 138 -17.20 -17.00 7.72
CA VAL A 138 -16.67 -15.72 7.18
C VAL A 138 -15.16 -15.74 7.18
N LEU A 139 -14.55 -16.15 8.28
CA LEU A 139 -13.11 -16.17 8.51
C LEU A 139 -12.30 -16.82 7.37
N PRO A 140 -12.72 -17.98 6.79
CA PRO A 140 -11.93 -18.63 5.73
C PRO A 140 -11.72 -17.73 4.51
N ALA A 141 -12.70 -16.91 4.12
CA ALA A 141 -12.55 -15.99 3.00
C ALA A 141 -11.45 -14.97 3.23
N TYR A 142 -11.36 -14.40 4.43
CA TYR A 142 -10.31 -13.46 4.81
C TYR A 142 -8.95 -14.11 4.98
N ASN A 143 -8.88 -15.34 5.49
CA ASN A 143 -7.65 -16.13 5.55
C ASN A 143 -7.09 -16.39 4.14
N GLU A 144 -7.92 -16.86 3.22
CA GLU A 144 -7.52 -17.16 1.85
C GLU A 144 -7.00 -15.92 1.12
N VAL A 145 -7.67 -14.78 1.27
CA VAL A 145 -7.19 -13.50 0.68
C VAL A 145 -5.88 -13.05 1.32
N THR A 146 -5.73 -13.19 2.64
CA THR A 146 -4.48 -12.84 3.35
C THR A 146 -3.31 -13.72 2.90
N ILE A 147 -3.55 -15.02 2.71
CA ILE A 147 -2.55 -15.95 2.14
C ILE A 147 -2.19 -15.51 0.71
N GLY A 148 -3.18 -15.19 -0.11
CA GLY A 148 -2.95 -14.66 -1.46
C GLY A 148 -2.06 -13.42 -1.46
N TRP A 149 -2.30 -12.47 -0.55
CA TRP A 149 -1.44 -11.29 -0.37
C TRP A 149 -0.03 -11.67 0.04
N GLY A 150 0.11 -12.59 1.01
CA GLY A 150 1.40 -13.10 1.46
C GLY A 150 2.23 -13.69 0.32
N VAL A 151 1.60 -14.52 -0.53
CA VAL A 151 2.26 -15.12 -1.72
C VAL A 151 2.68 -14.05 -2.72
N VAL A 152 1.78 -13.13 -3.07
CA VAL A 152 2.07 -12.06 -4.03
C VAL A 152 3.19 -11.15 -3.53
N PHE A 153 3.17 -10.76 -2.25
CA PHE A 153 4.23 -9.94 -1.66
C PHE A 153 5.55 -10.70 -1.55
N ALA A 154 5.53 -12.02 -1.30
CA ALA A 154 6.73 -12.84 -1.28
C ALA A 154 7.39 -12.92 -2.68
N LEU A 155 6.59 -13.15 -3.73
CA LEU A 155 7.10 -13.15 -5.11
C LEU A 155 7.68 -11.79 -5.49
N ARG A 156 6.99 -10.71 -5.15
CA ARG A 156 7.46 -9.35 -5.38
C ARG A 156 8.77 -9.08 -4.63
N LEU A 157 8.83 -9.41 -3.34
CA LEU A 157 10.02 -9.22 -2.52
C LEU A 157 11.21 -10.03 -3.05
N SER A 158 10.99 -11.27 -3.49
CA SER A 158 12.03 -12.11 -4.08
C SER A 158 12.60 -11.48 -5.35
N LEU A 159 11.74 -10.92 -6.21
CA LEU A 159 12.17 -10.21 -7.41
C LEU A 159 12.92 -8.92 -7.07
N GLU A 160 12.41 -8.11 -6.14
CA GLU A 160 13.08 -6.89 -5.68
C GLU A 160 14.45 -7.21 -5.06
N PHE A 161 14.54 -8.26 -4.25
CA PHE A 161 15.78 -8.69 -3.60
C PHE A 161 16.81 -9.22 -4.61
N TRP A 162 16.37 -9.99 -5.61
CA TRP A 162 17.24 -10.44 -6.69
C TRP A 162 17.84 -9.26 -7.47
N LEU A 163 17.01 -8.28 -7.87
CA LEU A 163 17.49 -7.06 -8.55
C LEU A 163 18.41 -6.22 -7.66
N TYR A 164 18.13 -6.18 -6.36
CA TYR A 164 18.98 -5.51 -5.38
C TYR A 164 20.39 -6.11 -5.36
N GLN A 165 20.51 -7.45 -5.36
CA GLN A 165 21.80 -8.13 -5.41
C GLN A 165 22.56 -7.86 -6.71
N GLN A 166 21.86 -7.62 -7.81
CA GLN A 166 22.49 -7.24 -9.09
C GLN A 166 22.94 -5.77 -9.13
N GLY A 167 22.66 -4.97 -8.11
CA GLY A 167 22.88 -3.53 -8.12
C GLY A 167 22.09 -2.76 -9.18
N ALA A 168 21.01 -3.35 -9.69
CA ALA A 168 20.21 -2.82 -10.80
C ALA A 168 19.25 -1.71 -10.34
N VAL A 169 19.82 -0.58 -9.87
CA VAL A 169 19.08 0.56 -9.25
C VAL A 169 17.97 1.08 -10.15
N GLY A 170 18.23 1.30 -11.43
CA GLY A 170 17.24 1.81 -12.38
C GLY A 170 16.06 0.83 -12.58
N THR A 171 16.36 -0.47 -12.74
CA THR A 171 15.33 -1.51 -12.89
C THR A 171 14.52 -1.69 -11.62
N LEU A 172 15.17 -1.64 -10.43
CA LEU A 172 14.47 -1.64 -9.14
C LEU A 172 13.50 -0.48 -9.01
N GLY A 173 13.93 0.71 -9.41
CA GLY A 173 13.08 1.90 -9.40
C GLY A 173 11.88 1.77 -10.30
N ALA A 174 12.10 1.37 -11.55
CA ALA A 174 11.02 1.13 -12.51
C ALA A 174 10.05 0.06 -11.99
N LEU A 175 10.57 -1.07 -11.48
CA LEU A 175 9.74 -2.13 -10.91
C LEU A 175 8.85 -1.60 -9.77
N ARG A 176 9.39 -0.78 -8.87
CA ARG A 176 8.62 -0.21 -7.75
C ARG A 176 7.54 0.78 -8.20
N LEU A 177 7.78 1.51 -9.27
CA LEU A 177 6.75 2.38 -9.84
C LEU A 177 5.57 1.54 -10.37
N PHE A 178 5.85 0.45 -11.12
CA PHE A 178 4.82 -0.42 -11.68
C PHE A 178 4.15 -1.30 -10.62
N LEU A 179 4.93 -1.94 -9.76
CA LEU A 179 4.44 -2.81 -8.67
C LEU A 179 4.07 -2.03 -7.40
N GLY A 180 4.07 -0.70 -7.43
CA GLY A 180 3.61 0.16 -6.36
C GLY A 180 2.09 0.28 -6.33
N TRP A 181 1.60 1.52 -6.36
CA TRP A 181 0.18 1.82 -6.29
C TRP A 181 -0.68 1.19 -7.39
N PRO A 182 -0.27 1.16 -8.69
CA PRO A 182 -1.10 0.55 -9.74
C PRO A 182 -1.37 -0.93 -9.46
N PHE A 183 -0.31 -1.67 -9.13
CA PHE A 183 -0.43 -3.09 -8.80
C PHE A 183 -1.25 -3.33 -7.53
N THR A 184 -1.07 -2.49 -6.50
CA THR A 184 -1.83 -2.59 -5.25
C THR A 184 -3.33 -2.37 -5.49
N ILE A 185 -3.71 -1.44 -6.36
CA ILE A 185 -5.12 -1.22 -6.75
C ILE A 185 -5.69 -2.47 -7.42
N ILE A 186 -4.96 -3.06 -8.36
CA ILE A 186 -5.38 -4.31 -9.02
C ILE A 186 -5.55 -5.44 -7.99
N LEU A 187 -4.59 -5.58 -7.08
CA LEU A 187 -4.65 -6.59 -6.02
C LEU A 187 -5.88 -6.38 -5.11
N LEU A 188 -6.19 -5.13 -4.75
CA LEU A 188 -7.38 -4.79 -3.96
C LEU A 188 -8.68 -5.14 -4.71
N ILE A 189 -8.77 -4.83 -6.00
CA ILE A 189 -9.94 -5.16 -6.83
C ILE A 189 -10.12 -6.69 -6.90
N LEU A 190 -9.05 -7.42 -7.19
CA LEU A 190 -9.09 -8.89 -7.25
C LEU A 190 -9.47 -9.50 -5.89
N SER A 191 -8.91 -8.97 -4.81
CA SER A 191 -9.23 -9.38 -3.43
C SER A 191 -10.72 -9.17 -3.11
N TYR A 192 -11.26 -8.01 -3.51
CA TYR A 192 -12.67 -7.70 -3.32
C TYR A 192 -13.59 -8.65 -4.09
N LEU A 193 -13.29 -8.87 -5.38
CA LEU A 193 -14.08 -9.77 -6.24
C LEU A 193 -14.03 -11.21 -5.73
N TYR A 194 -12.82 -11.71 -5.42
CA TYR A 194 -12.64 -13.05 -4.87
C TYR A 194 -13.32 -13.20 -3.52
N GLY A 195 -13.13 -12.24 -2.62
CA GLY A 195 -13.71 -12.26 -1.29
C GLY A 195 -15.24 -12.29 -1.32
N LEU A 196 -15.88 -11.48 -2.16
CA LEU A 196 -17.34 -11.52 -2.37
C LEU A 196 -17.81 -12.88 -2.89
N TRP A 197 -17.12 -13.40 -3.91
CA TRP A 197 -17.45 -14.73 -4.44
C TRP A 197 -17.33 -15.80 -3.36
N ARG A 198 -16.27 -15.74 -2.59
CA ARG A 198 -15.98 -16.73 -1.54
C ARG A 198 -16.98 -16.67 -0.38
N LEU A 199 -17.33 -15.46 0.09
CA LEU A 199 -18.35 -15.28 1.13
C LEU A 199 -19.71 -15.85 0.69
N ARG A 200 -20.11 -15.64 -0.57
CA ARG A 200 -21.36 -16.23 -1.11
C ARG A 200 -21.31 -17.76 -1.10
N LYS A 201 -20.16 -18.35 -1.45
CA LYS A 201 -19.97 -19.81 -1.47
C LYS A 201 -20.01 -20.41 -0.06
N LEU A 202 -19.50 -19.71 0.94
CA LEU A 202 -19.47 -20.14 2.34
C LEU A 202 -20.83 -20.06 3.03
N LYS A 203 -21.81 -19.34 2.47
CA LYS A 203 -23.16 -19.19 3.01
C LYS A 203 -23.17 -18.78 4.49
N GLY A 204 -22.26 -17.89 4.89
CA GLY A 204 -22.23 -17.28 6.22
C GLY A 204 -23.25 -16.14 6.34
N PRO A 205 -23.47 -15.60 7.57
CA PRO A 205 -24.38 -14.49 7.77
C PRO A 205 -23.88 -13.22 7.10
N SER A 206 -24.78 -12.37 6.60
CA SER A 206 -24.45 -10.98 6.30
C SER A 206 -24.18 -10.22 7.59
N VAL A 207 -23.61 -9.01 7.48
CA VAL A 207 -23.37 -8.14 8.65
C VAL A 207 -24.70 -7.77 9.32
N GLU A 208 -25.76 -7.55 8.53
CA GLU A 208 -27.09 -7.22 9.02
C GLU A 208 -27.73 -8.41 9.77
N GLU A 209 -27.67 -9.61 9.16
CA GLU A 209 -28.19 -10.85 9.80
C GLU A 209 -27.43 -11.18 11.10
N PHE A 210 -26.12 -10.97 11.10
CA PHE A 210 -25.29 -11.20 12.30
C PHE A 210 -25.67 -10.24 13.43
N ASN A 211 -25.87 -8.94 13.12
CA ASN A 211 -26.27 -7.93 14.11
C ASN A 211 -27.69 -8.15 14.65
N SER A 212 -28.58 -8.68 13.82
CA SER A 212 -29.97 -8.98 14.19
C SER A 212 -30.14 -10.34 14.87
N GLY A 213 -29.08 -11.13 15.03
CA GLY A 213 -29.11 -12.44 15.66
C GLY A 213 -29.94 -13.48 14.89
N VAL A 214 -30.10 -13.32 13.58
CA VAL A 214 -30.87 -14.22 12.73
C VAL A 214 -30.16 -15.58 12.64
N GLU A 215 -30.90 -16.65 12.90
CA GLU A 215 -30.40 -18.03 12.76
C GLU A 215 -30.33 -18.47 11.28
N ALA A 216 -29.51 -19.49 11.03
CA ALA A 216 -29.41 -20.09 9.69
C ALA A 216 -30.75 -20.72 9.27
N PRO A 217 -31.09 -20.69 7.95
CA PRO A 217 -30.25 -20.38 6.80
C PRO A 217 -30.14 -18.88 6.51
N TRP A 218 -28.90 -18.39 6.28
CA TRP A 218 -28.63 -16.99 5.97
C TRP A 218 -28.69 -16.70 4.46
N LEU A 219 -29.09 -15.48 4.10
CA LEU A 219 -29.03 -14.97 2.73
C LEU A 219 -27.57 -14.66 2.30
N GLY A 220 -26.71 -14.40 3.29
CA GLY A 220 -25.29 -14.18 3.14
C GLY A 220 -24.90 -12.79 2.69
N GLN A 221 -23.61 -12.50 2.80
CA GLN A 221 -23.06 -11.19 2.46
C GLN A 221 -23.07 -10.95 0.95
N ARG A 222 -23.80 -9.90 0.53
CA ARG A 222 -23.92 -9.48 -0.87
C ARG A 222 -23.31 -8.10 -1.12
N ARG A 223 -23.14 -7.29 -0.09
CA ARG A 223 -22.64 -5.92 -0.15
C ARG A 223 -21.27 -5.81 0.54
N GLY A 224 -20.22 -5.89 -0.26
CA GLY A 224 -18.85 -5.65 0.21
C GLY A 224 -18.14 -6.86 0.83
N PHE A 225 -16.80 -6.72 0.84
CA PHE A 225 -15.84 -7.65 1.42
C PHE A 225 -14.80 -6.87 2.22
#